data_1c8ee1e7829ec682c9bba1fedcfce46b
#
_entry.id   1c8ee1e7829ec682c9bba1fedcfce46b
#
_cell.length_a   1.000
_cell.length_b   1.000
_cell.length_c   1.000
_cell.angle_alpha   90.00
_cell.angle_beta   90.00
_cell.angle_gamma   90.00
#
_symmetry.space_group_name_H-M   'P 1'
#
loop_
_entity.id
_entity.type
_entity.pdbx_description
1 polymer ?
#
loop_
_entity_poly.entity_id
_entity_poly.type
_entity_poly.pdbx_seq_one_letter_code
_entity_poly.pdbx_strand_id
1 'polypeptide(L)'
;FFGVLMLGTINGVLIGIILSFTEMIIRTSKPARCFLGIQPGHQHFRDLREGSQIHAVEGVLIYRFSSNLFFANIGVLQKDIEEHIKDDTKAVVLDAGGIGSLDITAADRLEILYKSLKEKAIRFYMTEHIADVNEQLRKLGLGYLIEEGCVRRTIHIALKDMGINRPYPLEGGVDNEERSASRKRADNRVQEFVWAFGSETEEEIERQI
;
A
#
# COMPACT_ATOMS: atom_id res chain seq x y z
N PHE A 1 1.03 17.70 -35.53
CA PHE A 1 0.77 18.56 -36.69
C PHE A 1 1.47 18.04 -37.96
N PHE A 2 2.74 17.68 -37.84
CA PHE A 2 3.56 17.16 -38.96
C PHE A 2 3.01 15.87 -39.57
N GLY A 3 2.49 14.94 -38.73
CA GLY A 3 1.92 13.68 -39.20
C GLY A 3 0.66 13.85 -40.06
N VAL A 4 -0.17 14.85 -39.75
CA VAL A 4 -1.38 15.14 -40.52
C VAL A 4 -1.02 15.70 -41.89
N LEU A 5 0.01 16.55 -41.96
CA LEU A 5 0.48 17.16 -43.21
C LEU A 5 1.11 16.15 -44.20
N MET A 6 1.85 15.16 -43.65
CA MET A 6 2.57 14.17 -44.47
C MET A 6 1.76 12.92 -44.81
N LEU A 7 0.89 12.46 -43.91
CA LEU A 7 0.19 11.17 -43.99
C LEU A 7 -1.32 11.33 -44.26
N GLY A 8 -1.81 12.56 -44.34
CA GLY A 8 -3.24 12.86 -44.46
C GLY A 8 -3.94 12.84 -43.09
N THR A 9 -5.11 13.47 -43.02
CA THR A 9 -5.82 13.72 -41.77
C THR A 9 -6.19 12.46 -41.02
N ILE A 10 -6.66 11.40 -41.69
CA ILE A 10 -7.11 10.17 -41.09
C ILE A 10 -5.93 9.42 -40.46
N ASN A 11 -4.84 9.26 -41.22
CA ASN A 11 -3.64 8.54 -40.71
C ASN A 11 -2.95 9.33 -39.59
N GLY A 12 -2.91 10.66 -39.69
CA GLY A 12 -2.36 11.50 -38.62
C GLY A 12 -3.11 11.40 -37.32
N VAL A 13 -4.46 11.38 -37.37
CA VAL A 13 -5.31 11.17 -36.17
C VAL A 13 -5.08 9.77 -35.60
N LEU A 14 -5.05 8.74 -36.44
CA LEU A 14 -4.84 7.35 -35.98
C LEU A 14 -3.49 7.19 -35.26
N ILE A 15 -2.42 7.74 -35.82
CA ILE A 15 -1.09 7.74 -35.18
C ILE A 15 -1.14 8.52 -33.87
N GLY A 16 -1.79 9.65 -33.81
CA GLY A 16 -1.97 10.45 -32.58
C GLY A 16 -2.64 9.66 -31.47
N ILE A 17 -3.70 8.91 -31.80
CA ILE A 17 -4.39 8.04 -30.86
C ILE A 17 -3.46 6.92 -30.33
N ILE A 18 -2.75 6.24 -31.22
CA ILE A 18 -1.82 5.17 -30.83
C ILE A 18 -0.72 5.70 -29.91
N LEU A 19 -0.12 6.84 -30.24
CA LEU A 19 0.92 7.46 -29.42
C LEU A 19 0.38 7.88 -28.04
N SER A 20 -0.82 8.42 -27.98
CA SER A 20 -1.48 8.81 -26.73
C SER A 20 -1.75 7.60 -25.84
N PHE A 21 -2.25 6.49 -26.39
CA PHE A 21 -2.41 5.24 -25.63
C PHE A 21 -1.08 4.69 -25.16
N THR A 22 -0.06 4.72 -26.00
CA THR A 22 1.28 4.24 -25.64
C THR A 22 1.86 5.05 -24.48
N GLU A 23 1.75 6.37 -24.52
CA GLU A 23 2.18 7.25 -23.43
C GLU A 23 1.44 6.94 -22.13
N MET A 24 0.12 6.76 -22.20
CA MET A 24 -0.71 6.41 -21.04
C MET A 24 -0.26 5.09 -20.40
N ILE A 25 -0.02 4.05 -21.22
CA ILE A 25 0.46 2.74 -20.73
C ILE A 25 1.84 2.89 -20.07
N ILE A 26 2.79 3.57 -20.71
CA ILE A 26 4.14 3.75 -20.18
C ILE A 26 4.09 4.50 -18.84
N ARG A 27 3.27 5.55 -18.74
CA ARG A 27 3.11 6.34 -17.51
C ARG A 27 2.54 5.51 -16.36
N THR A 28 1.53 4.70 -16.65
CA THR A 28 0.87 3.85 -15.65
C THR A 28 1.72 2.63 -15.26
N SER A 29 2.63 2.20 -16.13
CA SER A 29 3.54 1.08 -15.87
C SER A 29 4.68 1.41 -14.90
N LYS A 30 4.89 2.69 -14.57
CA LYS A 30 5.93 3.14 -13.62
C LYS A 30 5.29 3.78 -12.38
N PRO A 31 4.63 3.01 -11.51
CA PRO A 31 3.97 3.54 -10.33
C PRO A 31 4.96 4.04 -9.28
N ALA A 32 4.49 4.91 -8.39
CA ALA A 32 5.22 5.27 -7.19
C ALA A 32 5.36 4.04 -6.29
N ARG A 33 6.59 3.78 -5.84
CA ARG A 33 6.94 2.62 -5.04
C ARG A 33 8.17 2.90 -4.19
N CYS A 34 8.24 2.30 -3.02
CA CYS A 34 9.37 2.46 -2.11
C CYS A 34 9.48 1.29 -1.13
N PHE A 35 10.68 1.12 -0.60
CA PHE A 35 10.91 0.27 0.55
C PHE A 35 10.70 1.09 1.83
N LEU A 36 10.03 0.47 2.79
CA LEU A 36 9.67 1.14 4.02
C LEU A 36 10.58 0.67 5.16
N GLY A 37 10.87 1.62 6.03
CA GLY A 37 11.53 1.39 7.31
C GLY A 37 10.80 2.09 8.43
N ILE A 38 11.34 1.95 9.62
CA ILE A 38 10.80 2.57 10.81
C ILE A 38 11.86 3.52 11.40
N GLN A 39 11.43 4.65 11.92
CA GLN A 39 12.25 5.56 12.68
C GLN A 39 12.12 5.19 14.17
N PRO A 40 13.21 5.05 14.93
CA PRO A 40 13.15 4.83 16.38
C PRO A 40 12.25 5.87 17.07
N GLY A 41 11.40 5.40 17.99
CA GLY A 41 10.44 6.28 18.67
C GLY A 41 9.15 6.59 17.89
N HIS A 42 9.03 6.19 16.63
CA HIS A 42 7.83 6.42 15.81
C HIS A 42 7.11 5.12 15.49
N GLN A 43 5.80 5.20 15.29
CA GLN A 43 4.96 4.04 14.94
C GLN A 43 4.68 3.91 13.43
N HIS A 44 5.05 4.92 12.66
CA HIS A 44 4.74 4.98 11.24
C HIS A 44 5.90 4.50 10.40
N PHE A 45 5.60 3.67 9.40
CA PHE A 45 6.56 3.28 8.39
C PHE A 45 6.72 4.40 7.35
N ARG A 46 7.96 4.69 7.00
CA ARG A 46 8.35 5.73 6.06
C ARG A 46 9.27 5.18 4.99
N ASP A 47 9.39 5.90 3.88
CA ASP A 47 10.34 5.56 2.82
C ASP A 47 11.78 5.63 3.37
N LEU A 48 12.53 4.55 3.16
CA LEU A 48 13.95 4.47 3.57
C LEU A 48 14.83 5.59 2.98
N ARG A 49 14.36 6.23 1.91
CA ARG A 49 15.07 7.33 1.25
C ARG A 49 14.84 8.69 1.92
N GLU A 50 13.86 8.82 2.80
CA GLU A 50 13.47 10.12 3.39
C GLU A 50 14.44 10.60 4.48
N GLY A 51 15.31 9.76 5.02
CA GLY A 51 16.28 10.22 6.02
C GLY A 51 17.16 9.12 6.61
N SER A 52 18.30 9.52 7.13
CA SER A 52 19.31 8.62 7.74
C SER A 52 18.86 7.99 9.06
N GLN A 53 17.76 8.46 9.66
CA GLN A 53 17.21 7.92 10.91
C GLN A 53 16.16 6.84 10.68
N ILE A 54 15.82 6.53 9.41
CA ILE A 54 14.87 5.49 9.07
C ILE A 54 15.65 4.21 8.78
N HIS A 55 15.33 3.14 9.51
CA HIS A 55 16.04 1.87 9.41
C HIS A 55 15.10 0.76 8.93
N ALA A 56 15.61 -0.10 8.06
CA ALA A 56 14.88 -1.30 7.67
C ALA A 56 14.67 -2.23 8.88
N VAL A 57 13.56 -2.93 8.92
CA VAL A 57 13.31 -3.95 9.95
C VAL A 57 14.15 -5.18 9.64
N GLU A 58 14.92 -5.65 10.62
CA GLU A 58 15.85 -6.77 10.43
C GLU A 58 15.13 -8.03 9.95
N GLY A 59 15.62 -8.59 8.86
CA GLY A 59 15.06 -9.78 8.24
C GLY A 59 13.69 -9.61 7.58
N VAL A 60 13.18 -8.36 7.44
CA VAL A 60 11.87 -8.09 6.84
C VAL A 60 12.00 -7.06 5.74
N LEU A 61 11.57 -7.43 4.54
CA LEU A 61 11.47 -6.53 3.42
C LEU A 61 10.04 -5.95 3.37
N ILE A 62 9.88 -4.66 3.69
CA ILE A 62 8.59 -3.98 3.62
C ILE A 62 8.58 -3.13 2.35
N TYR A 63 7.65 -3.42 1.44
CA TYR A 63 7.56 -2.78 0.14
C TYR A 63 6.19 -2.18 -0.09
N ARG A 64 6.13 -0.88 -0.38
CA ARG A 64 4.91 -0.16 -0.73
C ARG A 64 4.79 -0.01 -2.22
N PHE A 65 3.61 -0.34 -2.74
CA PHE A 65 3.25 -0.17 -4.14
C PHE A 65 1.99 0.69 -4.24
N SER A 66 2.11 1.85 -4.87
CA SER A 66 1.05 2.88 -4.87
C SER A 66 0.36 2.98 -6.23
N SER A 67 -0.19 1.88 -6.71
CA SER A 67 -1.00 1.82 -7.93
C SER A 67 -1.81 0.53 -7.97
N ASN A 68 -2.88 0.50 -8.75
CA ASN A 68 -3.56 -0.75 -9.10
C ASN A 68 -2.59 -1.73 -9.74
N LEU A 69 -2.75 -3.02 -9.46
CA LEU A 69 -1.92 -4.07 -10.03
C LEU A 69 -2.54 -4.61 -11.31
N PHE A 70 -1.78 -4.58 -12.40
CA PHE A 70 -2.23 -5.07 -13.69
C PHE A 70 -1.05 -5.59 -14.53
N PHE A 71 -1.35 -6.19 -15.67
CA PHE A 71 -0.37 -6.88 -16.52
C PHE A 71 0.91 -6.07 -16.82
N ALA A 72 0.81 -4.74 -16.94
CA ALA A 72 1.94 -3.91 -17.33
C ALA A 72 2.85 -3.48 -16.17
N ASN A 73 2.41 -3.59 -14.91
CA ASN A 73 3.20 -3.13 -13.75
C ASN A 73 3.52 -4.22 -12.72
N ILE A 74 2.83 -5.35 -12.73
CA ILE A 74 3.09 -6.44 -11.78
C ILE A 74 4.51 -6.99 -11.88
N GLY A 75 5.09 -6.99 -13.09
CA GLY A 75 6.48 -7.40 -13.31
C GLY A 75 7.49 -6.49 -12.61
N VAL A 76 7.16 -5.21 -12.43
CA VAL A 76 8.00 -4.27 -11.69
C VAL A 76 7.99 -4.60 -10.21
N LEU A 77 6.80 -4.87 -9.62
CA LEU A 77 6.66 -5.29 -8.23
C LEU A 77 7.45 -6.58 -7.97
N GLN A 78 7.28 -7.58 -8.81
CA GLN A 78 7.97 -8.87 -8.68
C GLN A 78 9.49 -8.68 -8.72
N LYS A 79 9.99 -7.98 -9.72
CA LYS A 79 11.42 -7.70 -9.90
C LYS A 79 12.01 -6.94 -8.71
N ASP A 80 11.36 -5.86 -8.26
CA ASP A 80 11.84 -5.07 -7.14
C ASP A 80 11.95 -5.92 -5.85
N ILE A 81 10.97 -6.79 -5.58
CA ILE A 81 11.03 -7.68 -4.42
C ILE A 81 12.16 -8.70 -4.58
N GLU A 82 12.25 -9.39 -5.73
CA GLU A 82 13.24 -10.43 -5.98
C GLU A 82 14.68 -9.90 -5.91
N GLU A 83 14.93 -8.68 -6.41
CA GLU A 83 16.26 -8.04 -6.38
C GLU A 83 16.69 -7.57 -4.99
N HIS A 84 15.75 -7.36 -4.07
CA HIS A 84 16.04 -6.87 -2.72
C HIS A 84 15.97 -7.94 -1.64
N ILE A 85 15.61 -9.17 -1.98
CA ILE A 85 15.70 -10.31 -1.07
C ILE A 85 17.18 -10.61 -0.82
N LYS A 86 17.55 -10.72 0.47
CA LYS A 86 18.88 -11.09 0.95
C LYS A 86 18.82 -12.46 1.62
N ASP A 87 19.97 -13.02 1.92
CA ASP A 87 20.10 -14.32 2.59
C ASP A 87 19.47 -14.34 3.99
N ASP A 88 19.42 -13.19 4.67
CA ASP A 88 18.82 -13.00 5.98
C ASP A 88 17.31 -12.66 5.94
N THR A 89 16.73 -12.49 4.75
CA THR A 89 15.31 -12.13 4.59
C THR A 89 14.41 -13.29 5.01
N LYS A 90 13.60 -13.07 6.03
CA LYS A 90 12.63 -14.05 6.59
C LYS A 90 11.21 -13.81 6.13
N ALA A 91 10.91 -12.56 5.75
CA ALA A 91 9.57 -12.19 5.31
C ALA A 91 9.58 -11.00 4.33
N VAL A 92 8.58 -10.99 3.46
CA VAL A 92 8.21 -9.87 2.60
C VAL A 92 6.82 -9.38 3.02
N VAL A 93 6.70 -8.10 3.28
CA VAL A 93 5.45 -7.42 3.61
C VAL A 93 5.13 -6.43 2.50
N LEU A 94 4.10 -6.73 1.72
CA LEU A 94 3.55 -5.84 0.71
C LEU A 94 2.56 -4.89 1.37
N ASP A 95 2.91 -3.61 1.42
CA ASP A 95 1.96 -2.55 1.76
C ASP A 95 1.10 -2.24 0.52
N ALA A 96 -0.13 -2.69 0.57
CA ALA A 96 -1.12 -2.60 -0.49
C ALA A 96 -2.09 -1.41 -0.32
N GLY A 97 -1.76 -0.43 0.53
CA GLY A 97 -2.62 0.74 0.78
C GLY A 97 -2.93 1.57 -0.48
N GLY A 98 -2.05 1.50 -1.47
CA GLY A 98 -2.26 2.13 -2.78
C GLY A 98 -2.85 1.21 -3.85
N ILE A 99 -3.14 -0.05 -3.53
CA ILE A 99 -3.69 -1.04 -4.47
C ILE A 99 -5.20 -1.08 -4.32
N GLY A 100 -5.92 -0.50 -5.27
CA GLY A 100 -7.39 -0.51 -5.30
C GLY A 100 -7.97 -1.67 -6.08
N SER A 101 -7.21 -2.24 -7.03
CA SER A 101 -7.68 -3.35 -7.87
C SER A 101 -6.54 -4.21 -8.40
N LEU A 102 -6.88 -5.47 -8.73
CA LEU A 102 -6.00 -6.43 -9.38
C LEU A 102 -6.68 -6.96 -10.65
N ASP A 103 -5.92 -7.10 -11.75
CA ASP A 103 -6.37 -7.90 -12.89
C ASP A 103 -5.93 -9.37 -12.75
N ILE A 104 -6.44 -10.22 -13.64
CA ILE A 104 -6.15 -11.66 -13.61
C ILE A 104 -4.65 -11.94 -13.80
N THR A 105 -3.97 -11.21 -14.69
CA THR A 105 -2.54 -11.39 -14.94
C THR A 105 -1.70 -11.00 -13.71
N ALA A 106 -2.11 -9.93 -13.01
CA ALA A 106 -1.48 -9.52 -11.77
C ALA A 106 -1.69 -10.56 -10.66
N ALA A 107 -2.89 -11.14 -10.57
CA ALA A 107 -3.18 -12.21 -9.63
C ALA A 107 -2.32 -13.45 -9.87
N ASP A 108 -2.23 -13.93 -11.11
CA ASP A 108 -1.38 -15.07 -11.49
C ASP A 108 0.11 -14.83 -11.16
N ARG A 109 0.60 -13.62 -11.45
CA ARG A 109 1.98 -13.25 -11.13
C ARG A 109 2.23 -13.12 -9.63
N LEU A 110 1.27 -12.60 -8.88
CA LEU A 110 1.32 -12.53 -7.41
C LEU A 110 1.36 -13.94 -6.81
N GLU A 111 0.59 -14.87 -7.37
CA GLU A 111 0.64 -16.28 -6.97
C GLU A 111 2.02 -16.92 -7.21
N ILE A 112 2.61 -16.67 -8.38
CA ILE A 112 3.96 -17.16 -8.71
C ILE A 112 4.98 -16.59 -7.72
N LEU A 113 4.92 -15.29 -7.43
CA LEU A 113 5.78 -14.66 -6.44
C LEU A 113 5.61 -15.29 -5.06
N TYR A 114 4.36 -15.47 -4.61
CA TYR A 114 4.07 -16.10 -3.33
C TYR A 114 4.66 -17.51 -3.23
N LYS A 115 4.46 -18.36 -4.26
CA LYS A 115 5.01 -19.72 -4.31
C LYS A 115 6.55 -19.72 -4.27
N SER A 116 7.19 -18.84 -5.04
CA SER A 116 8.65 -18.67 -5.03
C SER A 116 9.19 -18.26 -3.66
N LEU A 117 8.49 -17.35 -2.97
CA LEU A 117 8.86 -16.96 -1.60
C LEU A 117 8.70 -18.12 -0.62
N LYS A 118 7.61 -18.87 -0.73
CA LYS A 118 7.32 -20.04 0.11
C LYS A 118 8.37 -21.14 -0.06
N GLU A 119 8.82 -21.40 -1.28
CA GLU A 119 9.92 -22.34 -1.57
C GLU A 119 11.25 -21.93 -0.92
N LYS A 120 11.49 -20.64 -0.80
CA LYS A 120 12.66 -20.08 -0.10
C LYS A 120 12.47 -19.95 1.41
N ALA A 121 11.37 -20.48 1.97
CA ALA A 121 10.98 -20.33 3.36
C ALA A 121 10.81 -18.86 3.81
N ILE A 122 10.52 -17.95 2.87
CA ILE A 122 10.24 -16.54 3.13
C ILE A 122 8.73 -16.37 3.26
N ARG A 123 8.27 -15.82 4.38
CA ARG A 123 6.86 -15.53 4.61
C ARG A 123 6.42 -14.34 3.76
N PHE A 124 5.22 -14.41 3.21
CA PHE A 124 4.61 -13.31 2.48
C PHE A 124 3.42 -12.75 3.25
N TYR A 125 3.35 -11.43 3.36
CA TYR A 125 2.20 -10.73 3.91
C TYR A 125 1.76 -9.61 2.98
N MET A 126 0.44 -9.45 2.81
CA MET A 126 -0.21 -8.32 2.16
C MET A 126 -0.98 -7.52 3.20
N THR A 127 -0.70 -6.23 3.32
CA THR A 127 -1.20 -5.39 4.42
C THR A 127 -1.77 -4.07 3.90
N GLU A 128 -2.44 -3.31 4.78
CA GLU A 128 -3.00 -1.97 4.52
C GLU A 128 -4.02 -1.91 3.38
N HIS A 129 -4.46 -3.05 2.85
CA HIS A 129 -5.35 -3.16 1.71
C HIS A 129 -6.80 -2.73 2.06
N ILE A 130 -7.55 -2.28 1.07
CA ILE A 130 -8.98 -2.00 1.19
C ILE A 130 -9.80 -3.30 1.10
N ALA A 131 -11.03 -3.28 1.63
CA ALA A 131 -11.91 -4.46 1.68
C ALA A 131 -12.18 -5.07 0.29
N ASP A 132 -12.31 -4.24 -0.74
CA ASP A 132 -12.57 -4.65 -2.11
C ASP A 132 -11.46 -5.55 -2.69
N VAL A 133 -10.22 -5.37 -2.25
CA VAL A 133 -9.09 -6.22 -2.64
C VAL A 133 -9.29 -7.65 -2.15
N ASN A 134 -9.84 -7.86 -0.95
CA ASN A 134 -10.14 -9.20 -0.44
C ASN A 134 -11.18 -9.94 -1.31
N GLU A 135 -12.18 -9.21 -1.76
CA GLU A 135 -13.20 -9.79 -2.67
C GLU A 135 -12.58 -10.15 -4.02
N GLN A 136 -11.73 -9.28 -4.56
CA GLN A 136 -11.01 -9.53 -5.80
C GLN A 136 -10.05 -10.74 -5.68
N LEU A 137 -9.30 -10.85 -4.58
CA LEU A 137 -8.45 -12.02 -4.32
C LEU A 137 -9.27 -13.33 -4.34
N ARG A 138 -10.46 -13.35 -3.72
CA ARG A 138 -11.33 -14.53 -3.76
C ARG A 138 -11.83 -14.83 -5.18
N LYS A 139 -12.29 -13.82 -5.91
CA LYS A 139 -12.78 -13.97 -7.29
C LYS A 139 -11.69 -14.44 -8.26
N LEU A 140 -10.45 -14.05 -8.02
CA LEU A 140 -9.28 -14.39 -8.84
C LEU A 140 -8.57 -15.68 -8.39
N GLY A 141 -9.15 -16.46 -7.46
CA GLY A 141 -8.60 -17.73 -7.01
C GLY A 141 -7.52 -17.64 -5.93
N LEU A 142 -7.21 -16.44 -5.43
CA LEU A 142 -6.22 -16.20 -4.38
C LEU A 142 -6.83 -16.13 -2.97
N GLY A 143 -8.07 -16.60 -2.78
CA GLY A 143 -8.74 -16.60 -1.49
C GLY A 143 -8.00 -17.37 -0.40
N TYR A 144 -7.23 -18.39 -0.77
CA TYR A 144 -6.41 -19.17 0.14
C TYR A 144 -5.31 -18.34 0.84
N LEU A 145 -4.83 -17.24 0.25
CA LEU A 145 -3.89 -16.33 0.92
C LEU A 145 -4.51 -15.67 2.15
N ILE A 146 -5.82 -15.45 2.13
CA ILE A 146 -6.56 -14.92 3.28
C ILE A 146 -6.67 -16.00 4.35
N GLU A 147 -7.01 -17.23 3.96
CA GLU A 147 -7.18 -18.39 4.86
C GLU A 147 -5.85 -18.83 5.49
N GLU A 148 -4.76 -18.82 4.74
CA GLU A 148 -3.40 -19.10 5.24
C GLU A 148 -2.85 -17.96 6.12
N GLY A 149 -3.58 -16.84 6.24
CA GLY A 149 -3.17 -15.72 7.08
C GLY A 149 -2.11 -14.82 6.47
N CYS A 150 -1.92 -14.87 5.16
CA CYS A 150 -1.00 -13.99 4.44
C CYS A 150 -1.55 -12.56 4.30
N VAL A 151 -2.86 -12.37 4.46
CA VAL A 151 -3.49 -11.07 4.36
C VAL A 151 -3.76 -10.53 5.76
N ARG A 152 -3.15 -9.38 6.09
CA ARG A 152 -3.23 -8.74 7.41
C ARG A 152 -3.68 -7.30 7.27
N ARG A 153 -4.34 -6.80 8.32
CA ARG A 153 -4.90 -5.44 8.31
C ARG A 153 -3.83 -4.36 8.29
N THR A 154 -2.75 -4.56 9.04
CA THR A 154 -1.66 -3.59 9.19
C THR A 154 -0.29 -4.27 9.15
N ILE A 155 0.74 -3.50 8.78
CA ILE A 155 2.13 -3.94 8.82
C ILE A 155 2.50 -4.42 10.24
N HIS A 156 2.05 -3.71 11.28
CA HIS A 156 2.34 -4.08 12.67
C HIS A 156 1.80 -5.46 13.05
N ILE A 157 0.62 -5.84 12.55
CA ILE A 157 0.06 -7.17 12.80
C ILE A 157 0.91 -8.23 12.11
N ALA A 158 1.34 -8.00 10.88
CA ALA A 158 2.23 -8.91 10.17
C ALA A 158 3.57 -9.08 10.91
N LEU A 159 4.17 -7.99 11.41
CA LEU A 159 5.39 -8.05 12.22
C LEU A 159 5.17 -8.82 13.53
N LYS A 160 4.03 -8.61 14.19
CA LYS A 160 3.68 -9.32 15.42
C LYS A 160 3.54 -10.83 15.21
N ASP A 161 2.95 -11.25 14.08
CA ASP A 161 2.84 -12.67 13.71
C ASP A 161 4.21 -13.34 13.50
N MET A 162 5.24 -12.55 13.25
CA MET A 162 6.64 -12.99 13.16
C MET A 162 7.39 -12.91 14.49
N GLY A 163 6.74 -12.50 15.57
CA GLY A 163 7.35 -12.30 16.89
C GLY A 163 8.05 -10.94 17.06
N ILE A 164 7.95 -10.05 16.07
CA ILE A 164 8.56 -8.71 16.12
C ILE A 164 7.53 -7.75 16.73
N ASN A 165 7.48 -7.71 18.05
CA ASN A 165 6.53 -6.84 18.76
C ASN A 165 6.95 -5.37 18.79
N ARG A 166 8.27 -5.12 18.74
CA ARG A 166 8.87 -3.78 18.72
C ARG A 166 10.05 -3.83 17.75
N PRO A 167 9.87 -3.37 16.51
CA PRO A 167 10.95 -3.40 15.51
C PRO A 167 12.16 -2.54 15.92
N TYR A 168 11.94 -1.54 16.81
CA TYR A 168 13.00 -0.78 17.47
C TYR A 168 12.59 -0.44 18.91
N PRO A 169 13.54 -0.43 19.87
CA PRO A 169 13.27 0.06 21.20
C PRO A 169 12.87 1.55 21.12
N LEU A 170 11.79 1.90 21.81
CA LEU A 170 11.43 3.29 22.01
C LEU A 170 12.50 3.93 22.89
N GLU A 171 13.32 4.81 22.34
CA GLU A 171 14.28 5.56 23.13
C GLU A 171 13.52 6.56 24.00
N GLY A 172 13.60 6.34 25.32
CA GLY A 172 13.20 7.27 26.38
C GLY A 172 11.73 7.63 26.44
N GLY A 173 11.07 7.20 27.45
CA GLY A 173 9.84 7.57 28.15
C GLY A 173 8.95 8.77 27.75
N VAL A 174 9.15 9.36 26.58
CA VAL A 174 8.40 10.55 26.11
C VAL A 174 7.03 10.17 25.54
N ASP A 175 6.85 8.89 25.16
CA ASP A 175 5.68 8.49 24.35
C ASP A 175 4.35 8.37 25.11
N ASN A 176 4.34 8.24 26.43
CA ASN A 176 3.08 8.11 27.16
C ASN A 176 2.37 9.45 27.39
N GLU A 177 3.12 10.52 27.53
CA GLU A 177 2.52 11.86 27.73
C GLU A 177 2.07 12.48 26.39
N GLU A 178 2.86 12.36 25.32
CA GLU A 178 2.46 12.82 23.99
C GLU A 178 1.31 12.02 23.40
N ARG A 179 1.27 10.68 23.63
CA ARG A 179 0.13 9.85 23.24
C ARG A 179 -1.14 10.21 24.01
N SER A 180 -1.04 10.46 25.29
CA SER A 180 -2.20 10.88 26.08
C SER A 180 -2.67 12.28 25.68
N ALA A 181 -1.75 13.18 25.35
CA ALA A 181 -2.06 14.51 24.83
C ALA A 181 -2.65 14.48 23.41
N SER A 182 -2.10 13.66 22.52
CA SER A 182 -2.64 13.48 21.15
C SER A 182 -3.99 12.79 21.13
N ARG A 183 -4.22 11.80 22.00
CA ARG A 183 -5.52 11.15 22.18
C ARG A 183 -6.55 12.10 22.75
N LYS A 184 -6.19 12.89 23.78
CA LYS A 184 -7.06 13.93 24.34
C LYS A 184 -7.40 15.03 23.32
N ARG A 185 -6.45 15.43 22.47
CA ARG A 185 -6.70 16.40 21.38
C ARG A 185 -7.57 15.82 20.26
N ALA A 186 -7.48 14.52 19.98
CA ALA A 186 -8.36 13.85 19.02
C ALA A 186 -9.78 13.71 19.60
N ASP A 187 -9.91 13.26 20.84
CA ASP A 187 -11.21 13.15 21.53
C ASP A 187 -11.90 14.50 21.69
N ASN A 188 -11.18 15.57 22.07
CA ASN A 188 -11.76 16.91 22.13
C ASN A 188 -12.22 17.41 20.75
N ARG A 189 -11.47 17.15 19.68
CA ARG A 189 -11.91 17.51 18.32
C ARG A 189 -13.15 16.75 17.87
N VAL A 190 -13.24 15.48 18.23
CA VAL A 190 -14.44 14.68 17.94
C VAL A 190 -15.64 15.19 18.75
N GLN A 191 -15.46 15.52 20.02
CA GLN A 191 -16.52 16.11 20.84
C GLN A 191 -16.94 17.50 20.35
N GLU A 192 -16.00 18.39 19.98
CA GLU A 192 -16.33 19.68 19.37
C GLU A 192 -17.07 19.51 18.04
N PHE A 193 -16.70 18.52 17.22
CA PHE A 193 -17.39 18.22 15.98
C PHE A 193 -18.80 17.68 16.21
N VAL A 194 -18.98 16.76 17.14
CA VAL A 194 -20.29 16.21 17.53
C VAL A 194 -21.17 17.29 18.14
N TRP A 195 -20.60 18.20 18.92
CA TRP A 195 -21.34 19.31 19.52
C TRP A 195 -21.79 20.36 18.48
N ALA A 196 -20.94 20.68 17.53
CA ALA A 196 -21.26 21.59 16.43
C ALA A 196 -22.36 21.04 15.50
N PHE A 197 -22.36 19.74 15.22
CA PHE A 197 -23.43 19.11 14.42
C PHE A 197 -24.69 18.79 15.22
N GLY A 198 -24.59 18.54 16.53
CA GLY A 198 -25.74 18.26 17.39
C GLY A 198 -26.59 19.52 17.69
N SER A 199 -25.97 20.69 17.74
CA SER A 199 -26.68 21.95 17.96
C SER A 199 -27.42 22.46 16.70
N GLU A 200 -26.94 22.17 15.50
CA GLU A 200 -27.65 22.56 14.26
C GLU A 200 -28.94 21.74 14.05
N THR A 201 -28.96 20.49 14.47
CA THR A 201 -30.16 19.63 14.29
C THR A 201 -31.27 19.95 15.30
N GLU A 202 -30.99 20.40 16.52
CA GLU A 202 -32.00 20.80 17.49
C GLU A 202 -32.65 22.16 17.13
N GLU A 203 -31.88 23.15 16.66
CA GLU A 203 -32.41 24.42 16.20
C GLU A 203 -33.23 24.34 14.91
N GLU A 204 -32.96 23.39 14.01
CA GLU A 204 -33.76 23.19 12.79
C GLU A 204 -35.11 22.49 13.09
N ILE A 205 -35.14 21.61 14.07
CA ILE A 205 -36.37 20.90 14.49
C ILE A 205 -37.31 21.84 15.25
N GLU A 206 -36.82 22.74 16.10
CA GLU A 206 -37.66 23.72 16.80
C GLU A 206 -38.27 24.80 15.88
N ARG A 207 -37.70 25.06 14.71
CA ARG A 207 -38.27 26.00 13.73
C ARG A 207 -39.36 25.40 12.84
N GLN A 208 -39.59 24.08 12.89
CA GLN A 208 -40.60 23.39 12.09
C GLN A 208 -41.82 22.92 12.90
N ILE A 209 -41.87 23.20 14.21
CA ILE A 209 -43.02 23.00 15.07
C ILE A 209 -43.65 24.37 15.40
#